data_9ead710404d79eb91594bdbb10f9c06a
#
_entry.id   9ead710404d79eb91594bdbb10f9c06a
#
_cell.length_a   1.000
_cell.length_b   1.000
_cell.length_c   1.000
_cell.angle_alpha   90.00
_cell.angle_beta   90.00
_cell.angle_gamma   90.00
#
_symmetry.space_group_name_H-M   'P 1'
#
loop_
_entity.id
_entity.type
_entity.pdbx_description
1 polymer ?
#
loop_
_entity_poly.entity_id
_entity_poly.type
_entity_poly.pdbx_seq_one_letter_code
_entity_poly.pdbx_strand_id
1 'polypeptide(L)'
;MTDKANKASKGGSNFKADGKGGTGTRRIDDGVVVGGLMSLTALAIVWTTHCVWFGALAAVSAVGVPVALYCCTRRWLAAVPEQPHPAVALMHGFTTVFCGCILLGLTVYLYLGYAEPQWTAMIMQRLATEMADSGIGRAAASLLAHGHIPSAIQSSMIVMLLAMFGGCSATMLLTPLALRSNAKRRKPNTL
;
A
#
# COMPACT_ATOMS: atom_id res chain seq x y z
N MET A 1 38.78 56.07 17.48
CA MET A 1 37.30 55.86 17.58
C MET A 1 36.78 55.58 16.21
N THR A 2 35.94 54.62 16.08
CA THR A 2 35.30 54.15 14.81
C THR A 2 36.12 53.16 14.00
N ASP A 3 36.03 51.85 14.43
CA ASP A 3 36.22 50.74 13.50
C ASP A 3 35.68 49.43 14.10
N LYS A 4 34.36 49.34 14.26
CA LYS A 4 33.66 48.16 14.72
C LYS A 4 32.25 48.06 14.12
N ALA A 5 32.14 48.10 12.81
CA ALA A 5 30.85 47.89 12.16
C ALA A 5 31.07 47.39 10.73
N ASN A 6 31.53 46.14 10.54
CA ASN A 6 31.30 45.43 9.29
C ASN A 6 31.75 43.96 9.35
N LYS A 7 31.13 43.17 10.24
CA LYS A 7 31.40 41.73 10.28
C LYS A 7 30.12 40.90 10.55
N ALA A 8 29.03 41.32 9.96
CA ALA A 8 27.75 40.61 10.07
C ALA A 8 27.03 40.59 8.72
N SER A 9 27.53 39.86 7.76
CA SER A 9 26.73 39.40 6.60
C SER A 9 27.58 38.52 5.69
N LYS A 10 27.91 37.32 6.12
CA LYS A 10 28.29 36.20 5.20
C LYS A 10 27.92 34.85 5.83
N GLY A 11 26.70 34.73 6.28
CA GLY A 11 26.04 33.47 6.51
C GLY A 11 25.32 33.02 5.23
N GLY A 12 26.05 32.94 4.12
CA GLY A 12 25.54 32.30 2.91
C GLY A 12 25.32 30.84 3.23
N SER A 13 24.06 30.46 3.37
CA SER A 13 23.61 29.09 3.43
C SER A 13 24.00 28.38 2.12
N ASN A 14 25.20 27.80 2.12
CA ASN A 14 25.54 26.74 1.16
C ASN A 14 24.60 25.58 1.42
N PHE A 15 23.41 25.68 0.89
CA PHE A 15 22.53 24.53 0.66
C PHE A 15 23.21 23.71 -0.43
N LYS A 16 24.21 22.91 -0.03
CA LYS A 16 24.70 21.82 -0.86
C LYS A 16 23.53 20.88 -1.07
N ALA A 17 22.96 20.96 -2.25
CA ALA A 17 22.15 19.90 -2.82
C ALA A 17 23.05 18.69 -3.03
N ASP A 18 23.38 18.00 -1.93
CA ASP A 18 24.01 16.68 -2.00
C ASP A 18 23.05 15.76 -2.71
N GLY A 19 23.39 15.39 -3.95
CA GLY A 19 22.69 14.49 -4.84
C GLY A 19 22.62 13.04 -4.34
N LYS A 20 22.18 12.85 -3.10
CA LYS A 20 21.69 11.57 -2.60
C LYS A 20 20.18 11.55 -2.87
N GLY A 21 19.77 10.73 -3.83
CA GLY A 21 18.38 10.49 -4.19
C GLY A 21 17.51 10.47 -2.93
N GLY A 22 16.69 11.52 -2.79
CA GLY A 22 16.06 11.88 -1.54
C GLY A 22 15.18 10.78 -1.00
N THR A 23 14.94 10.81 0.30
CA THR A 23 14.01 9.93 1.02
C THR A 23 12.64 9.82 0.34
N GLY A 24 12.28 10.76 -0.54
CA GLY A 24 11.08 10.77 -1.35
C GLY A 24 11.06 9.70 -2.46
N THR A 25 12.15 9.54 -3.21
CA THR A 25 12.23 8.54 -4.29
C THR A 25 12.12 7.13 -3.75
N ARG A 26 12.76 6.82 -2.63
CA ARG A 26 12.65 5.50 -1.99
C ARG A 26 11.23 5.17 -1.51
N ARG A 27 10.45 6.15 -1.12
CA ARG A 27 9.04 5.94 -0.71
C ARG A 27 8.16 5.52 -1.89
N ILE A 28 8.42 6.09 -3.06
CA ILE A 28 7.71 5.73 -4.31
C ILE A 28 8.10 4.32 -4.73
N ASP A 29 9.40 3.98 -4.71
CA ASP A 29 9.89 2.64 -5.07
C ASP A 29 9.26 1.56 -4.17
N ASP A 30 9.22 1.79 -2.85
CA ASP A 30 8.57 0.89 -1.90
C ASP A 30 7.07 0.76 -2.18
N GLY A 31 6.39 1.86 -2.53
CA GLY A 31 4.99 1.88 -2.93
C GLY A 31 4.72 1.09 -4.21
N VAL A 32 5.60 1.16 -5.19
CA VAL A 32 5.50 0.39 -6.45
C VAL A 32 5.64 -1.11 -6.17
N VAL A 33 6.58 -1.52 -5.32
CA VAL A 33 6.76 -2.93 -4.95
C VAL A 33 5.53 -3.49 -4.25
N VAL A 34 5.03 -2.78 -3.23
CA VAL A 34 3.83 -3.20 -2.48
C VAL A 34 2.59 -3.18 -3.39
N GLY A 35 2.42 -2.14 -4.21
CA GLY A 35 1.32 -2.01 -5.14
C GLY A 35 1.35 -3.06 -6.25
N GLY A 36 2.53 -3.39 -6.79
CA GLY A 36 2.70 -4.47 -7.75
C GLY A 36 2.27 -5.82 -7.17
N LEU A 37 2.63 -6.10 -5.91
CA LEU A 37 2.22 -7.32 -5.23
C LEU A 37 0.71 -7.35 -4.94
N MET A 38 0.12 -6.22 -4.54
CA MET A 38 -1.33 -6.10 -4.39
C MET A 38 -2.07 -6.31 -5.71
N SER A 39 -1.56 -5.73 -6.81
CA SER A 39 -2.11 -5.89 -8.15
C SER A 39 -2.02 -7.34 -8.63
N LEU A 40 -0.89 -7.99 -8.39
CA LEU A 40 -0.72 -9.42 -8.68
C LEU A 40 -1.72 -10.28 -7.90
N THR A 41 -1.93 -9.97 -6.62
CA THR A 41 -2.92 -10.66 -5.78
C THR A 41 -4.33 -10.49 -6.36
N ALA A 42 -4.72 -9.28 -6.73
CA ALA A 42 -6.03 -9.01 -7.31
C ALA A 42 -6.24 -9.76 -8.63
N LEU A 43 -5.27 -9.72 -9.54
CA LEU A 43 -5.32 -10.45 -10.80
C LEU A 43 -5.35 -11.95 -10.58
N ALA A 44 -4.57 -12.48 -9.65
CA ALA A 44 -4.58 -13.90 -9.31
C ALA A 44 -5.95 -14.34 -8.76
N ILE A 45 -6.61 -13.52 -7.91
CA ILE A 45 -7.96 -13.80 -7.42
C ILE A 45 -8.96 -13.89 -8.58
N VAL A 46 -8.92 -12.93 -9.51
CA VAL A 46 -9.81 -12.93 -10.67
C VAL A 46 -9.58 -14.18 -11.54
N TRP A 47 -8.32 -14.54 -11.77
CA TRP A 47 -7.96 -15.68 -12.60
C TRP A 47 -8.19 -17.05 -11.92
N THR A 48 -8.54 -17.10 -10.64
CA THR A 48 -8.98 -18.33 -9.97
C THR A 48 -10.21 -18.94 -10.64
N THR A 49 -11.03 -18.14 -11.31
CA THR A 49 -12.18 -18.61 -12.07
C THR A 49 -11.79 -19.47 -13.28
N HIS A 50 -10.58 -19.26 -13.80
CA HIS A 50 -10.07 -20.00 -14.97
C HIS A 50 -9.19 -21.19 -14.58
N CYS A 51 -8.45 -21.10 -13.46
CA CYS A 51 -7.54 -22.16 -13.04
C CYS A 51 -7.30 -22.12 -11.51
N VAL A 52 -7.47 -23.25 -10.86
CA VAL A 52 -7.35 -23.43 -9.40
C VAL A 52 -5.95 -23.04 -8.88
N TRP A 53 -4.90 -23.18 -9.69
CA TRP A 53 -3.53 -22.82 -9.32
C TRP A 53 -3.35 -21.32 -9.00
N PHE A 54 -4.17 -20.46 -9.61
CA PHE A 54 -4.17 -19.03 -9.30
C PHE A 54 -4.66 -18.74 -7.88
N GLY A 55 -5.48 -19.63 -7.29
CA GLY A 55 -5.88 -19.53 -5.89
C GLY A 55 -4.69 -19.66 -4.94
N ALA A 56 -3.79 -20.62 -5.21
CA ALA A 56 -2.55 -20.76 -4.44
C ALA A 56 -1.64 -19.52 -4.61
N LEU A 57 -1.50 -19.01 -5.85
CA LEU A 57 -0.74 -17.79 -6.12
C LEU A 57 -1.34 -16.57 -5.40
N ALA A 58 -2.68 -16.44 -5.41
CA ALA A 58 -3.37 -15.37 -4.69
C ALA A 58 -3.13 -15.45 -3.18
N ALA A 59 -3.18 -16.63 -2.58
CA ALA A 59 -2.92 -16.84 -1.17
C ALA A 59 -1.47 -16.48 -0.80
N VAL A 60 -0.49 -16.94 -1.57
CA VAL A 60 0.93 -16.63 -1.35
C VAL A 60 1.20 -15.13 -1.49
N SER A 61 0.67 -14.50 -2.54
CA SER A 61 0.86 -13.07 -2.76
C SER A 61 0.13 -12.22 -1.71
N ALA A 62 -1.05 -12.63 -1.22
CA ALA A 62 -1.77 -11.96 -0.15
C ALA A 62 -0.97 -11.95 1.17
N VAL A 63 -0.31 -13.06 1.52
CA VAL A 63 0.62 -13.12 2.66
C VAL A 63 1.89 -12.31 2.36
N GLY A 64 2.31 -12.28 1.11
CA GLY A 64 3.47 -11.50 0.65
C GLY A 64 3.33 -9.99 0.86
N VAL A 65 2.11 -9.43 0.76
CA VAL A 65 1.85 -7.99 0.93
C VAL A 65 2.29 -7.46 2.32
N PRO A 66 1.82 -8.01 3.45
CA PRO A 66 2.27 -7.54 4.77
C PRO A 66 3.76 -7.80 5.01
N VAL A 67 4.31 -8.90 4.46
CA VAL A 67 5.75 -9.18 4.55
C VAL A 67 6.55 -8.14 3.76
N ALA A 68 6.14 -7.80 2.54
CA ALA A 68 6.78 -6.75 1.74
C ALA A 68 6.72 -5.40 2.45
N LEU A 69 5.55 -5.02 3.00
CA LEU A 69 5.36 -3.79 3.76
C LEU A 69 6.29 -3.73 4.99
N TYR A 70 6.42 -4.84 5.72
CA TYR A 70 7.36 -4.95 6.84
C TYR A 70 8.82 -4.80 6.39
N CYS A 71 9.21 -5.48 5.30
CA CYS A 71 10.57 -5.41 4.75
C CYS A 71 10.91 -3.99 4.26
N CYS A 72 10.00 -3.33 3.55
CA CYS A 72 10.15 -1.95 3.07
C CYS A 72 10.33 -0.99 4.25
N THR A 73 9.44 -1.07 5.26
CA THR A 73 9.54 -0.25 6.48
C THR A 73 10.86 -0.48 7.21
N ARG A 74 11.27 -1.74 7.37
CA ARG A 74 12.54 -2.10 8.02
C ARG A 74 13.75 -1.61 7.25
N ARG A 75 13.76 -1.73 5.92
CA ARG A 75 14.81 -1.22 5.03
C ARG A 75 14.94 0.29 5.13
N TRP A 76 13.81 0.98 5.15
CA TRP A 76 13.77 2.42 5.32
C TRP A 76 14.33 2.83 6.70
N LEU A 77 13.90 2.17 7.79
CA LEU A 77 14.41 2.41 9.14
C LEU A 77 15.93 2.17 9.27
N ALA A 78 16.48 1.22 8.53
CA ALA A 78 17.92 0.95 8.52
C ALA A 78 18.71 2.04 7.78
N ALA A 79 18.10 2.73 6.82
CA ALA A 79 18.72 3.80 6.05
C ALA A 79 18.70 5.17 6.75
N VAL A 80 17.85 5.34 7.78
CA VAL A 80 17.78 6.59 8.57
C VAL A 80 18.86 6.55 9.67
N PRO A 81 19.75 7.55 9.76
CA PRO A 81 20.89 7.54 10.71
C PRO A 81 20.43 7.56 12.16
N GLU A 82 19.38 8.30 12.48
CA GLU A 82 18.79 8.38 13.82
C GLU A 82 17.50 7.55 13.88
N GLN A 83 17.12 7.13 15.09
CA GLN A 83 15.86 6.43 15.27
C GLN A 83 14.69 7.40 15.09
N PRO A 84 13.89 7.29 14.04
CA PRO A 84 12.83 8.25 13.78
C PRO A 84 11.72 8.12 14.83
N HIS A 85 11.02 9.22 15.06
CA HIS A 85 9.81 9.20 15.87
C HIS A 85 8.78 8.21 15.29
N PRO A 86 8.06 7.44 16.10
CA PRO A 86 7.09 6.44 15.63
C PRO A 86 6.08 6.98 14.60
N ALA A 87 5.63 8.23 14.76
CA ALA A 87 4.73 8.88 13.82
C ALA A 87 5.34 9.02 12.41
N VAL A 88 6.64 9.30 12.30
CA VAL A 88 7.33 9.42 11.01
C VAL A 88 7.42 8.06 10.30
N ALA A 89 7.64 6.99 11.08
CA ALA A 89 7.64 5.63 10.56
C ALA A 89 6.25 5.19 10.08
N LEU A 90 5.19 5.53 10.82
CA LEU A 90 3.80 5.31 10.41
C LEU A 90 3.46 6.08 9.12
N MET A 91 3.85 7.36 9.03
CA MET A 91 3.64 8.17 7.83
C MET A 91 4.32 7.56 6.60
N HIS A 92 5.52 6.99 6.77
CA HIS A 92 6.19 6.26 5.67
C HIS A 92 5.35 5.08 5.22
N GLY A 93 4.88 4.24 6.16
CA GLY A 93 4.05 3.07 5.86
C GLY A 93 2.73 3.46 5.18
N PHE A 94 2.03 4.48 5.68
CA PHE A 94 0.80 4.98 5.06
C PHE A 94 1.03 5.51 3.64
N THR A 95 2.10 6.26 3.41
CA THR A 95 2.44 6.74 2.07
C THR A 95 2.73 5.58 1.12
N THR A 96 3.45 4.56 1.58
CA THR A 96 3.74 3.35 0.81
C THR A 96 2.45 2.61 0.43
N VAL A 97 1.53 2.40 1.39
CA VAL A 97 0.23 1.78 1.16
C VAL A 97 -0.61 2.61 0.20
N PHE A 98 -0.68 3.92 0.39
CA PHE A 98 -1.46 4.81 -0.47
C PHE A 98 -0.98 4.75 -1.94
N CYS A 99 0.33 4.85 -2.17
CA CYS A 99 0.90 4.69 -3.51
C CYS A 99 0.60 3.30 -4.10
N GLY A 100 0.67 2.25 -3.27
CA GLY A 100 0.32 0.89 -3.67
C GLY A 100 -1.15 0.74 -4.06
N CYS A 101 -2.06 1.35 -3.30
CA CYS A 101 -3.49 1.32 -3.58
C CYS A 101 -3.87 2.05 -4.88
N ILE A 102 -3.17 3.13 -5.23
CA ILE A 102 -3.38 3.82 -6.52
C ILE A 102 -3.03 2.87 -7.67
N LEU A 103 -1.89 2.18 -7.59
CA LEU A 103 -1.48 1.22 -8.61
C LEU A 103 -2.46 0.04 -8.72
N LEU A 104 -2.91 -0.49 -7.58
CA LEU A 104 -3.95 -1.53 -7.52
C LEU A 104 -5.25 -1.05 -8.17
N GLY A 105 -5.74 0.13 -7.79
CA GLY A 105 -6.98 0.70 -8.32
C GLY A 105 -6.92 0.87 -9.84
N LEU A 106 -5.78 1.36 -10.36
CA LEU A 106 -5.55 1.49 -11.80
C LEU A 106 -5.55 0.12 -12.49
N THR A 107 -4.87 -0.87 -11.91
CA THR A 107 -4.83 -2.23 -12.47
C THR A 107 -6.23 -2.86 -12.53
N VAL A 108 -6.99 -2.76 -11.45
CA VAL A 108 -8.36 -3.29 -11.38
C VAL A 108 -9.28 -2.54 -12.38
N TYR A 109 -9.16 -1.21 -12.45
CA TYR A 109 -9.92 -0.41 -13.42
C TYR A 109 -9.65 -0.84 -14.86
N LEU A 110 -8.38 -0.96 -15.24
CA LEU A 110 -8.00 -1.36 -16.60
C LEU A 110 -8.48 -2.80 -16.90
N TYR A 111 -8.35 -3.70 -15.93
CA TYR A 111 -8.79 -5.08 -16.11
C TYR A 111 -10.31 -5.17 -16.30
N LEU A 112 -11.09 -4.57 -15.42
CA LEU A 112 -12.57 -4.61 -15.48
C LEU A 112 -13.13 -3.79 -16.66
N GLY A 113 -12.43 -2.72 -17.07
CA GLY A 113 -12.88 -1.90 -18.19
C GLY A 113 -12.62 -2.50 -19.57
N TYR A 114 -11.51 -3.25 -19.73
CA TYR A 114 -11.03 -3.68 -21.04
C TYR A 114 -10.94 -5.20 -21.19
N ALA A 115 -10.55 -5.94 -20.16
CA ALA A 115 -10.33 -7.38 -20.28
C ALA A 115 -11.62 -8.18 -20.01
N GLU A 116 -12.29 -7.90 -18.91
CA GLU A 116 -13.48 -8.66 -18.49
C GLU A 116 -14.58 -7.74 -17.91
N PRO A 117 -15.28 -6.97 -18.74
CA PRO A 117 -16.32 -6.04 -18.26
C PRO A 117 -17.52 -6.76 -17.59
N GLN A 118 -17.73 -8.04 -17.89
CA GLN A 118 -18.82 -8.84 -17.32
C GLN A 118 -18.46 -9.44 -15.93
N TRP A 119 -17.20 -9.38 -15.53
CA TRP A 119 -16.73 -10.00 -14.29
C TRP A 119 -17.46 -9.45 -13.05
N THR A 120 -17.73 -8.14 -13.03
CA THR A 120 -18.46 -7.50 -11.92
C THR A 120 -19.87 -8.07 -11.77
N ALA A 121 -20.59 -8.25 -12.88
CA ALA A 121 -21.92 -8.83 -12.89
C ALA A 121 -21.88 -10.29 -12.41
N MET A 122 -20.93 -11.07 -12.87
CA MET A 122 -20.72 -12.46 -12.45
C MET A 122 -20.47 -12.58 -10.95
N ILE A 123 -19.60 -11.74 -10.37
CA ILE A 123 -19.34 -11.74 -8.93
C ILE A 123 -20.56 -11.32 -8.13
N MET A 124 -21.29 -10.30 -8.57
CA MET A 124 -22.53 -9.88 -7.92
C MET A 124 -23.57 -11.00 -7.90
N GLN A 125 -23.68 -11.76 -9.01
CA GLN A 125 -24.57 -12.90 -9.10
C GLN A 125 -24.15 -14.04 -8.17
N ARG A 126 -22.85 -14.35 -8.08
CA ARG A 126 -22.34 -15.33 -7.13
C ARG A 126 -22.58 -14.91 -5.68
N LEU A 127 -22.32 -13.66 -5.33
CA LEU A 127 -22.59 -13.15 -3.98
C LEU A 127 -24.09 -13.27 -3.62
N ALA A 128 -24.98 -12.95 -4.56
CA ALA A 128 -26.41 -13.06 -4.37
C ALA A 128 -26.86 -14.51 -4.15
N THR A 129 -26.23 -15.48 -4.82
CA THR A 129 -26.61 -16.91 -4.72
C THR A 129 -25.90 -17.63 -3.58
N GLU A 130 -24.59 -17.46 -3.44
CA GLU A 130 -23.78 -18.21 -2.46
C GLU A 130 -23.90 -17.65 -1.03
N MET A 131 -24.18 -16.35 -0.90
CA MET A 131 -24.32 -15.66 0.38
C MET A 131 -25.75 -15.15 0.63
N ALA A 132 -26.78 -15.80 0.06
CA ALA A 132 -28.18 -15.35 0.12
C ALA A 132 -28.67 -15.07 1.54
N ASP A 133 -28.24 -15.85 2.53
CA ASP A 133 -28.60 -15.67 3.94
C ASP A 133 -27.89 -14.53 4.64
N SER A 134 -26.83 -13.99 4.03
CA SER A 134 -26.05 -12.87 4.58
C SER A 134 -26.63 -11.51 4.17
N GLY A 135 -26.32 -10.48 4.96
CA GLY A 135 -26.66 -9.10 4.60
C GLY A 135 -26.03 -8.65 3.27
N ILE A 136 -24.82 -9.13 2.97
CA ILE A 136 -24.09 -8.83 1.75
C ILE A 136 -24.78 -9.47 0.53
N GLY A 137 -25.16 -10.74 0.62
CA GLY A 137 -25.87 -11.42 -0.46
C GLY A 137 -27.23 -10.80 -0.77
N ARG A 138 -28.00 -10.43 0.25
CA ARG A 138 -29.27 -9.71 0.10
C ARG A 138 -29.09 -8.33 -0.55
N ALA A 139 -28.03 -7.60 -0.18
CA ALA A 139 -27.71 -6.33 -0.81
C ALA A 139 -27.32 -6.51 -2.28
N ALA A 140 -26.49 -7.52 -2.59
CA ALA A 140 -26.14 -7.86 -3.98
C ALA A 140 -27.37 -8.24 -4.82
N ALA A 141 -28.25 -9.07 -4.27
CA ALA A 141 -29.51 -9.45 -4.93
C ALA A 141 -30.42 -8.24 -5.20
N SER A 142 -30.55 -7.32 -4.24
CA SER A 142 -31.35 -6.10 -4.43
C SER A 142 -30.77 -5.19 -5.50
N LEU A 143 -29.45 -5.02 -5.57
CA LEU A 143 -28.78 -4.21 -6.60
C LEU A 143 -28.99 -4.82 -7.99
N LEU A 144 -28.86 -6.15 -8.12
CA LEU A 144 -29.13 -6.86 -9.37
C LEU A 144 -30.58 -6.73 -9.81
N ALA A 145 -31.54 -6.86 -8.88
CA ALA A 145 -32.97 -6.71 -9.17
C ALA A 145 -33.33 -5.30 -9.69
N HIS A 146 -32.59 -4.29 -9.27
CA HIS A 146 -32.75 -2.91 -9.76
C HIS A 146 -31.89 -2.59 -11.00
N GLY A 147 -31.20 -3.58 -11.56
CA GLY A 147 -30.31 -3.39 -12.73
C GLY A 147 -29.06 -2.55 -12.44
N HIS A 148 -28.73 -2.36 -11.16
CA HIS A 148 -27.55 -1.58 -10.74
C HIS A 148 -26.34 -2.49 -10.64
N ILE A 149 -25.60 -2.61 -11.74
CA ILE A 149 -24.29 -3.25 -11.76
C ILE A 149 -23.22 -2.17 -11.57
N PRO A 150 -22.33 -2.29 -10.55
CA PRO A 150 -21.27 -1.32 -10.34
C PRO A 150 -20.39 -1.19 -11.59
N SER A 151 -20.11 0.06 -12.00
CA SER A 151 -19.20 0.31 -13.11
C SER A 151 -17.75 -0.10 -12.74
N ALA A 152 -16.88 -0.25 -13.75
CA ALA A 152 -15.46 -0.55 -13.53
C ALA A 152 -14.78 0.46 -12.58
N ILE A 153 -15.16 1.76 -12.67
CA ILE A 153 -14.66 2.81 -11.77
C ILE A 153 -15.15 2.57 -10.34
N GLN A 154 -16.43 2.32 -10.15
CA GLN A 154 -16.99 2.08 -8.81
C GLN A 154 -16.37 0.84 -8.16
N SER A 155 -16.24 -0.24 -8.93
CA SER A 155 -15.62 -1.49 -8.45
C SER A 155 -14.14 -1.29 -8.08
N SER A 156 -13.37 -0.56 -8.90
CA SER A 156 -11.97 -0.26 -8.61
C SER A 156 -11.82 0.63 -7.37
N MET A 157 -12.71 1.62 -7.17
CA MET A 157 -12.70 2.46 -5.97
C MET A 157 -13.03 1.65 -4.71
N ILE A 158 -13.98 0.73 -4.76
CA ILE A 158 -14.31 -0.15 -3.63
C ILE A 158 -13.10 -1.01 -3.26
N VAL A 159 -12.47 -1.67 -4.25
CA VAL A 159 -11.27 -2.49 -4.03
C VAL A 159 -10.12 -1.65 -3.45
N MET A 160 -9.90 -0.46 -4.00
CA MET A 160 -8.87 0.46 -3.51
C MET A 160 -9.11 0.88 -2.06
N LEU A 161 -10.35 1.23 -1.69
CA LEU A 161 -10.71 1.59 -0.32
C LEU A 161 -10.50 0.42 0.65
N LEU A 162 -10.97 -0.79 0.29
CA LEU A 162 -10.77 -1.99 1.12
C LEU A 162 -9.28 -2.30 1.32
N ALA A 163 -8.49 -2.21 0.25
CA ALA A 163 -7.04 -2.39 0.31
C ALA A 163 -6.37 -1.31 1.18
N MET A 164 -6.84 -0.07 1.10
CA MET A 164 -6.32 1.03 1.92
C MET A 164 -6.62 0.80 3.41
N PHE A 165 -7.84 0.41 3.78
CA PHE A 165 -8.17 0.06 5.16
C PHE A 165 -7.34 -1.11 5.68
N GLY A 166 -7.24 -2.19 4.90
CA GLY A 166 -6.40 -3.35 5.25
C GLY A 166 -4.92 -3.00 5.38
N GLY A 167 -4.38 -2.23 4.43
CA GLY A 167 -3.00 -1.79 4.42
C GLY A 167 -2.66 -0.83 5.56
N CYS A 168 -3.56 0.12 5.87
CA CYS A 168 -3.40 1.02 7.02
C CYS A 168 -3.41 0.24 8.35
N SER A 169 -4.33 -0.72 8.50
CA SER A 169 -4.38 -1.60 9.68
C SER A 169 -3.11 -2.43 9.81
N ALA A 170 -2.63 -3.01 8.71
CA ALA A 170 -1.36 -3.74 8.69
C ALA A 170 -0.17 -2.84 9.06
N THR A 171 -0.13 -1.61 8.56
CA THR A 171 0.91 -0.62 8.89
C THR A 171 0.93 -0.31 10.39
N MET A 172 -0.22 -0.11 11.00
CA MET A 172 -0.33 0.15 12.44
C MET A 172 0.22 -1.00 13.28
N LEU A 173 0.02 -2.25 12.85
CA LEU A 173 0.50 -3.45 13.55
C LEU A 173 2.00 -3.71 13.30
N LEU A 174 2.46 -3.54 12.05
CA LEU A 174 3.81 -3.91 11.64
C LEU A 174 4.86 -2.86 12.00
N THR A 175 4.52 -1.56 12.02
CA THR A 175 5.46 -0.48 12.31
C THR A 175 6.08 -0.60 13.72
N PRO A 176 5.33 -0.86 14.81
CA PRO A 176 5.92 -1.06 16.12
C PRO A 176 6.87 -2.27 16.17
N LEU A 177 6.54 -3.34 15.45
CA LEU A 177 7.39 -4.52 15.34
C LEU A 177 8.70 -4.21 14.62
N ALA A 178 8.64 -3.45 13.53
CA ALA A 178 9.82 -3.01 12.79
C ALA A 178 10.72 -2.09 13.63
N LEU A 179 10.14 -1.15 14.39
CA LEU A 179 10.86 -0.27 15.30
C LEU A 179 11.58 -1.04 16.42
N ARG A 180 10.89 -2.00 17.05
CA ARG A 180 11.49 -2.87 18.09
C ARG A 180 12.64 -3.70 17.54
N SER A 181 12.48 -4.26 16.34
CA SER A 181 13.51 -5.04 15.65
C SER A 181 14.75 -4.19 15.35
N ASN A 182 14.57 -2.96 14.91
CA ASN A 182 15.65 -2.04 14.61
C ASN A 182 16.37 -1.56 15.87
N ALA A 183 15.64 -1.26 16.95
CA ALA A 183 16.22 -0.86 18.24
C ALA A 183 17.13 -1.94 18.84
N LYS A 184 16.76 -3.22 18.72
CA LYS A 184 17.60 -4.35 19.18
C LYS A 184 18.92 -4.43 18.39
N ARG A 185 18.93 -4.13 17.11
CA ARG A 185 20.14 -4.16 16.27
C ARG A 185 21.12 -3.00 16.55
N ARG A 186 20.58 -1.86 16.98
CA ARG A 186 21.41 -0.66 17.27
C ARG A 186 22.06 -0.66 18.65
N LYS A 187 21.61 -1.53 19.57
CA LYS A 187 22.32 -1.73 20.85
C LYS A 187 23.60 -2.52 20.56
N PRO A 188 24.81 -1.92 20.68
CA PRO A 188 26.04 -2.68 20.58
C PRO A 188 26.02 -3.68 21.74
N ASN A 189 26.53 -4.90 21.47
CA ASN A 189 26.83 -5.85 22.51
C ASN A 189 27.91 -5.22 23.40
N THR A 190 27.49 -4.53 24.45
CA THR A 190 28.37 -4.17 25.57
C THR A 190 28.53 -5.43 26.42
N LEU A 191 29.46 -6.27 26.01
CA LEU A 191 30.13 -7.27 26.83
C LEU A 191 31.56 -6.80 27.08
#